data_4a12b2dcaecae69f04cf2d199e16d267
#
_entry.id   4a12b2dcaecae69f04cf2d199e16d267
#
_cell.length_a   1.000
_cell.length_b   1.000
_cell.length_c   1.000
_cell.angle_alpha   90.00
_cell.angle_beta   90.00
_cell.angle_gamma   90.00
#
_symmetry.space_group_name_H-M   'P 1'
#
loop_
_entity.id
_entity.type
_entity.pdbx_description
1 polymer ?
#
loop_
_entity_poly.entity_id
_entity_poly.type
_entity_poly.pdbx_seq_one_letter_code
_entity_poly.pdbx_strand_id
1 'polypeptide(L)'
;KGQRALVVAGEGWHEGVKGIVASRLVNTYGVPTLLFTIDGDEARGSGRSVGQVNLFKAVESCSDLLLRFGGHEAAVGVTLPTEKLPEFERRLCAYMDTLPEGAFHPLITIDACVNLDELTLRNVAQLDALAPFGQEHPVPVYLARDVTLLHCRAVGAERNHFSCSLSNGRTTVAGIMFHCNDIKALMNTDSVVNAAFEVQID
;
A
#
# COMPACT_ATOMS: atom_id res chain seq x y z
N LYS A 1 6.28 6.79 -20.94
CA LYS A 1 6.54 6.36 -19.55
C LYS A 1 5.60 7.16 -18.65
N GLY A 2 4.90 6.51 -17.75
CA GLY A 2 4.06 7.19 -16.77
C GLY A 2 4.90 7.97 -15.75
N GLN A 3 4.32 8.97 -15.13
CA GLN A 3 4.94 9.76 -14.07
C GLN A 3 5.16 8.85 -12.84
N ARG A 4 6.39 8.83 -12.29
CA ARG A 4 6.77 7.92 -11.18
C ARG A 4 6.67 8.55 -9.79
N ALA A 5 6.21 9.79 -9.71
CA ALA A 5 5.78 10.47 -8.49
C ALA A 5 4.63 11.41 -8.82
N LEU A 6 3.75 11.66 -7.88
CA LEU A 6 2.65 12.60 -8.01
C LEU A 6 2.85 13.76 -7.03
N VAL A 7 2.97 14.97 -7.56
CA VAL A 7 3.03 16.21 -6.79
C VAL A 7 1.80 17.03 -7.14
N VAL A 8 0.96 17.31 -6.16
CA VAL A 8 -0.29 18.04 -6.35
C VAL A 8 -0.32 19.21 -5.37
N ALA A 9 -0.68 20.38 -5.84
CA ALA A 9 -0.75 21.57 -5.03
C ALA A 9 -2.07 22.31 -5.24
N GLY A 10 -2.56 22.95 -4.18
CA GLY A 10 -3.77 23.76 -4.23
C GLY A 10 -3.88 24.69 -3.02
N GLU A 11 -4.69 25.72 -3.17
CA GLU A 11 -4.99 26.66 -2.10
C GLU A 11 -6.14 26.16 -1.21
N GLY A 12 -6.16 26.57 0.05
CA GLY A 12 -7.27 26.32 0.97
C GLY A 12 -7.44 24.87 1.43
N TRP A 13 -6.51 23.97 1.14
CA TRP A 13 -6.60 22.60 1.61
C TRP A 13 -6.25 22.50 3.08
N HIS A 14 -7.06 21.77 3.83
CA HIS A 14 -6.85 21.60 5.26
C HIS A 14 -5.63 20.70 5.54
N GLU A 15 -4.73 21.20 6.41
CA GLU A 15 -3.48 20.50 6.76
C GLU A 15 -3.70 19.05 7.24
N GLY A 16 -4.70 18.83 8.09
CA GLY A 16 -4.96 17.53 8.73
C GLY A 16 -5.42 16.42 7.80
N VAL A 17 -5.84 16.72 6.55
CA VAL A 17 -6.35 15.69 5.63
C VAL A 17 -5.35 15.31 4.53
N LYS A 18 -4.30 16.09 4.30
CA LYS A 18 -3.33 15.85 3.22
C LYS A 18 -2.71 14.46 3.27
N GLY A 19 -2.30 14.01 4.46
CA GLY A 19 -1.72 12.68 4.63
C GLY A 19 -2.67 11.54 4.25
N ILE A 20 -3.96 11.67 4.60
CA ILE A 20 -4.99 10.67 4.26
C ILE A 20 -5.23 10.65 2.75
N VAL A 21 -5.34 11.83 2.14
CA VAL A 21 -5.54 11.94 0.68
C VAL A 21 -4.31 11.43 -0.07
N ALA A 22 -3.09 11.77 0.39
CA ALA A 22 -1.85 11.24 -0.20
C ALA A 22 -1.82 9.70 -0.17
N SER A 23 -2.20 9.07 0.95
CA SER A 23 -2.30 7.61 1.05
C SER A 23 -3.31 7.02 0.05
N ARG A 24 -4.47 7.65 -0.14
CA ARG A 24 -5.46 7.21 -1.12
C ARG A 24 -4.92 7.30 -2.55
N LEU A 25 -4.20 8.38 -2.89
CA LEU A 25 -3.60 8.54 -4.21
C LEU A 25 -2.48 7.53 -4.46
N VAL A 26 -1.65 7.25 -3.45
CA VAL A 26 -0.65 6.16 -3.50
C VAL A 26 -1.32 4.83 -3.81
N ASN A 27 -2.40 4.48 -3.11
CA ASN A 27 -3.12 3.22 -3.33
C ASN A 27 -3.78 3.15 -4.72
N THR A 28 -4.19 4.32 -5.27
CA THR A 28 -4.86 4.37 -6.58
C THR A 28 -3.87 4.31 -7.74
N TYR A 29 -2.74 5.02 -7.62
CA TYR A 29 -1.81 5.22 -8.74
C TYR A 29 -0.51 4.41 -8.61
N GLY A 30 -0.23 3.81 -7.45
CA GLY A 30 0.98 3.01 -7.22
C GLY A 30 2.28 3.81 -7.28
N VAL A 31 2.24 5.12 -6.99
CA VAL A 31 3.42 6.00 -6.99
C VAL A 31 3.47 6.86 -5.73
N PRO A 32 4.67 7.24 -5.24
CA PRO A 32 4.81 8.19 -4.15
C PRO A 32 4.08 9.49 -4.47
N THR A 33 3.35 10.00 -3.49
CA THR A 33 2.50 11.18 -3.67
C THR A 33 2.76 12.22 -2.58
N LEU A 34 2.93 13.47 -3.01
CA LEU A 34 3.03 14.64 -2.13
C LEU A 34 1.90 15.63 -2.44
N LEU A 35 1.21 16.06 -1.41
CA LEU A 35 0.13 17.05 -1.49
C LEU A 35 0.55 18.33 -0.78
N PHE A 36 0.51 19.43 -1.48
CA PHE A 36 0.90 20.76 -0.98
C PHE A 36 -0.30 21.68 -0.84
N THR A 37 -0.42 22.36 0.29
CA THR A 37 -1.27 23.54 0.44
C THR A 37 -0.41 24.77 0.17
N ILE A 38 -0.87 25.61 -0.74
CA ILE A 38 -0.26 26.92 -1.03
C ILE A 38 -0.88 27.94 -0.08
N ASP A 39 -0.01 28.66 0.63
CA ASP A 39 -0.38 29.74 1.54
C ASP A 39 0.58 30.92 1.27
N GLY A 40 0.19 31.81 0.36
CA GLY A 40 1.03 32.91 -0.12
C GLY A 40 2.32 32.39 -0.77
N ASP A 41 3.46 32.79 -0.21
CA ASP A 41 4.79 32.47 -0.75
C ASP A 41 5.31 31.08 -0.28
N GLU A 42 4.58 30.40 0.60
CA GLU A 42 4.96 29.07 1.11
C GLU A 42 4.02 27.98 0.63
N ALA A 43 4.59 26.85 0.25
CA ALA A 43 3.89 25.59 0.00
C ALA A 43 4.25 24.58 1.10
N ARG A 44 3.23 24.06 1.82
CA ARG A 44 3.40 23.07 2.89
C ARG A 44 2.82 21.73 2.46
N GLY A 45 3.68 20.73 2.36
CA GLY A 45 3.36 19.41 1.82
C GLY A 45 3.38 18.29 2.84
N SER A 46 2.56 17.28 2.56
CA SER A 46 2.62 15.98 3.22
C SER A 46 2.72 14.89 2.16
N GLY A 47 3.72 14.02 2.29
CA GLY A 47 4.00 12.93 1.35
C GLY A 47 3.76 11.55 1.95
N ARG A 48 3.43 10.62 1.06
CA ARG A 48 3.35 9.17 1.34
C ARG A 48 4.09 8.41 0.27
N SER A 49 4.77 7.36 0.70
CA SER A 49 5.53 6.48 -0.17
C SER A 49 4.76 5.25 -0.62
N VAL A 50 5.33 4.47 -1.51
CA VAL A 50 4.84 3.17 -1.98
C VAL A 50 5.98 2.16 -2.00
N GLY A 51 5.67 0.90 -1.73
CA GLY A 51 6.64 -0.19 -1.82
C GLY A 51 7.86 0.04 -0.93
N GLN A 52 9.02 -0.04 -1.54
CA GLN A 52 10.33 0.14 -0.89
C GLN A 52 10.96 1.51 -1.19
N VAL A 53 10.21 2.44 -1.77
CA VAL A 53 10.72 3.78 -2.09
C VAL A 53 10.98 4.54 -0.79
N ASN A 54 12.24 4.89 -0.53
CA ASN A 54 12.59 5.76 0.58
C ASN A 54 12.30 7.23 0.20
N LEU A 55 11.09 7.69 0.56
CA LEU A 55 10.62 9.04 0.22
C LEU A 55 11.43 10.13 0.95
N PHE A 56 11.95 9.84 2.15
CA PHE A 56 12.80 10.78 2.87
C PHE A 56 14.08 11.09 2.08
N LYS A 57 14.80 10.08 1.58
CA LYS A 57 16.00 10.27 0.75
C LYS A 57 15.70 11.00 -0.55
N ALA A 58 14.55 10.73 -1.16
CA ALA A 58 14.13 11.44 -2.36
C ALA A 58 13.90 12.94 -2.10
N VAL A 59 13.25 13.29 -1.00
CA VAL A 59 13.05 14.69 -0.57
C VAL A 59 14.36 15.34 -0.15
N GLU A 60 15.21 14.63 0.59
CA GLU A 60 16.53 15.08 1.01
C GLU A 60 17.43 15.45 -0.19
N SER A 61 17.32 14.74 -1.31
CA SER A 61 18.04 15.07 -2.55
C SER A 61 17.68 16.43 -3.15
N CYS A 62 16.57 17.03 -2.68
CA CYS A 62 16.09 18.35 -3.08
C CYS A 62 16.24 19.38 -1.96
N SER A 63 17.03 19.09 -0.91
CA SER A 63 17.11 19.90 0.33
C SER A 63 17.43 21.37 0.11
N ASP A 64 18.20 21.70 -0.93
CA ASP A 64 18.56 23.07 -1.32
C ASP A 64 17.35 23.92 -1.80
N LEU A 65 16.23 23.29 -2.14
CA LEU A 65 14.99 23.96 -2.51
C LEU A 65 14.05 24.18 -1.31
N LEU A 66 14.32 23.54 -0.18
CA LEU A 66 13.41 23.38 0.94
C LEU A 66 13.70 24.35 2.07
N LEU A 67 12.68 24.91 2.69
CA LEU A 67 12.77 25.66 3.95
C LEU A 67 12.83 24.70 5.13
N ARG A 68 12.04 23.64 5.11
CA ARG A 68 12.01 22.60 6.15
C ARG A 68 11.52 21.28 5.55
N PHE A 69 12.06 20.18 6.04
CA PHE A 69 11.54 18.85 5.77
C PHE A 69 11.85 17.91 6.93
N GLY A 70 11.10 16.81 7.02
CA GLY A 70 11.27 15.79 8.03
C GLY A 70 10.34 14.62 7.82
N GLY A 71 10.58 13.54 8.55
CA GLY A 71 9.81 12.31 8.45
C GLY A 71 10.68 11.08 8.38
N HIS A 72 10.18 10.05 7.73
CA HIS A 72 10.87 8.77 7.53
C HIS A 72 10.58 8.24 6.10
N GLU A 73 11.08 7.06 5.79
CA GLU A 73 10.99 6.48 4.44
C GLU A 73 9.57 6.41 3.86
N ALA A 74 8.55 6.15 4.71
CA ALA A 74 7.16 5.99 4.26
C ALA A 74 6.35 7.30 4.26
N ALA A 75 6.76 8.32 5.03
CA ALA A 75 5.99 9.56 5.17
C ALA A 75 6.91 10.75 5.44
N VAL A 76 6.64 11.87 4.77
CA VAL A 76 7.41 13.11 4.90
C VAL A 76 6.52 14.33 5.05
N GLY A 77 7.02 15.33 5.78
CA GLY A 77 6.51 16.70 5.78
C GLY A 77 7.52 17.61 5.09
N VAL A 78 7.07 18.52 4.25
CA VAL A 78 7.92 19.39 3.42
C VAL A 78 7.37 20.80 3.41
N THR A 79 8.24 21.80 3.54
CA THR A 79 7.90 23.22 3.32
C THR A 79 8.91 23.83 2.38
N LEU A 80 8.46 24.53 1.33
CA LEU A 80 9.31 25.19 0.37
C LEU A 80 8.65 26.48 -0.14
N PRO A 81 9.42 27.42 -0.73
CA PRO A 81 8.84 28.55 -1.42
C PRO A 81 7.96 28.08 -2.58
N THR A 82 6.76 28.68 -2.73
CA THR A 82 5.78 28.28 -3.76
C THR A 82 6.39 28.33 -5.17
N GLU A 83 7.26 29.31 -5.44
CA GLU A 83 7.98 29.43 -6.72
C GLU A 83 8.93 28.25 -7.06
N LYS A 84 9.38 27.53 -6.01
CA LYS A 84 10.29 26.36 -6.17
C LYS A 84 9.55 25.05 -6.41
N LEU A 85 8.23 25.02 -6.29
CA LEU A 85 7.43 23.81 -6.41
C LEU A 85 7.60 23.08 -7.77
N PRO A 86 7.63 23.78 -8.93
CA PRO A 86 7.85 23.12 -10.21
C PRO A 86 9.23 22.46 -10.33
N GLU A 87 10.27 23.11 -9.81
CA GLU A 87 11.62 22.55 -9.81
C GLU A 87 11.75 21.36 -8.85
N PHE A 88 11.11 21.45 -7.67
CA PHE A 88 11.03 20.34 -6.72
C PHE A 88 10.34 19.11 -7.36
N GLU A 89 9.19 19.29 -8.00
CA GLU A 89 8.50 18.21 -8.72
C GLU A 89 9.38 17.56 -9.77
N ARG A 90 10.01 18.38 -10.62
CA ARG A 90 10.92 17.91 -11.68
C ARG A 90 12.07 17.07 -11.10
N ARG A 91 12.72 17.53 -10.03
CA ARG A 91 13.86 16.83 -9.40
C ARG A 91 13.42 15.58 -8.68
N LEU A 92 12.29 15.62 -7.98
CA LEU A 92 11.71 14.46 -7.33
C LEU A 92 11.39 13.36 -8.36
N CYS A 93 10.75 13.69 -9.46
CA CYS A 93 10.47 12.75 -10.54
C CYS A 93 11.76 12.18 -11.14
N ALA A 94 12.77 13.02 -11.38
CA ALA A 94 14.07 12.57 -11.87
C ALA A 94 14.75 11.58 -10.90
N TYR A 95 14.65 11.81 -9.58
CA TYR A 95 15.14 10.86 -8.58
C TYR A 95 14.38 9.53 -8.66
N MET A 96 13.04 9.56 -8.76
CA MET A 96 12.24 8.34 -8.89
C MET A 96 12.58 7.54 -10.15
N ASP A 97 12.97 8.21 -11.24
CA ASP A 97 13.39 7.54 -12.48
C ASP A 97 14.70 6.77 -12.33
N THR A 98 15.52 7.07 -11.33
CA THR A 98 16.74 6.31 -11.02
C THR A 98 16.46 5.00 -10.28
N LEU A 99 15.27 4.85 -9.69
CA LEU A 99 14.93 3.67 -8.90
C LEU A 99 14.48 2.50 -9.81
N PRO A 100 14.80 1.25 -9.43
CA PRO A 100 14.32 0.09 -10.15
C PRO A 100 12.79 -0.02 -10.06
N GLU A 101 12.15 -0.61 -11.07
CA GLU A 101 10.69 -0.81 -11.10
C GLU A 101 10.17 -1.53 -9.86
N GLY A 102 10.89 -2.57 -9.41
CA GLY A 102 10.54 -3.36 -8.23
C GLY A 102 10.47 -2.55 -6.93
N ALA A 103 11.12 -1.37 -6.84
CA ALA A 103 11.03 -0.53 -5.65
C ALA A 103 9.62 0.03 -5.41
N PHE A 104 8.79 0.12 -6.46
CA PHE A 104 7.43 0.64 -6.38
C PHE A 104 6.39 -0.44 -6.04
N HIS A 105 6.78 -1.71 -6.02
CA HIS A 105 5.89 -2.80 -5.63
C HIS A 105 5.89 -3.01 -4.12
N PRO A 106 4.71 -3.12 -3.49
CA PRO A 106 4.63 -3.48 -2.09
C PRO A 106 5.25 -4.86 -1.86
N LEU A 107 6.05 -4.99 -0.82
CA LEU A 107 6.50 -6.28 -0.33
C LEU A 107 5.52 -6.79 0.73
N ILE A 108 5.14 -8.05 0.59
CA ILE A 108 4.40 -8.78 1.61
C ILE A 108 5.41 -9.69 2.33
N THR A 109 5.63 -9.42 3.61
CA THR A 109 6.42 -10.31 4.46
C THR A 109 5.55 -11.52 4.82
N ILE A 110 6.04 -12.71 4.54
CA ILE A 110 5.38 -13.96 4.89
C ILE A 110 6.03 -14.51 6.16
N ASP A 111 5.23 -14.69 7.21
CA ASP A 111 5.70 -15.21 8.49
C ASP A 111 5.84 -16.74 8.46
N ALA A 112 4.92 -17.43 7.78
CA ALA A 112 5.02 -18.87 7.60
C ALA A 112 4.32 -19.37 6.33
N CYS A 113 4.84 -20.46 5.76
CA CYS A 113 4.12 -21.26 4.78
C CYS A 113 3.28 -22.32 5.50
N VAL A 114 2.00 -22.45 5.14
CA VAL A 114 1.05 -23.34 5.78
C VAL A 114 0.28 -24.17 4.76
N ASN A 115 -0.12 -25.37 5.15
CA ASN A 115 -1.13 -26.13 4.43
C ASN A 115 -2.52 -25.74 4.94
N LEU A 116 -3.52 -25.71 4.06
CA LEU A 116 -4.90 -25.38 4.48
C LEU A 116 -5.44 -26.32 5.58
N ASP A 117 -4.97 -27.56 5.63
CA ASP A 117 -5.36 -28.55 6.65
C ASP A 117 -4.92 -28.15 8.06
N GLU A 118 -3.92 -27.26 8.19
CA GLU A 118 -3.43 -26.74 9.47
C GLU A 118 -4.28 -25.59 10.00
N LEU A 119 -5.13 -24.98 9.16
CA LEU A 119 -6.01 -23.87 9.50
C LEU A 119 -7.28 -24.36 10.23
N THR A 120 -7.09 -25.11 11.29
CA THR A 120 -8.20 -25.56 12.14
C THR A 120 -8.62 -24.44 13.11
N LEU A 121 -9.89 -24.43 13.56
CA LEU A 121 -10.36 -23.47 14.57
C LEU A 121 -9.47 -23.47 15.81
N ARG A 122 -8.99 -24.65 16.23
CA ARG A 122 -8.09 -24.78 17.37
C ARG A 122 -6.76 -24.07 17.16
N ASN A 123 -6.14 -24.23 15.99
CA ASN A 123 -4.85 -23.61 15.67
C ASN A 123 -5.00 -22.10 15.48
N VAL A 124 -6.06 -21.67 14.81
CA VAL A 124 -6.33 -20.23 14.60
C VAL A 124 -6.62 -19.54 15.92
N ALA A 125 -7.38 -20.15 16.84
CA ALA A 125 -7.64 -19.59 18.16
C ALA A 125 -6.36 -19.41 19.02
N GLN A 126 -5.29 -20.16 18.75
CA GLN A 126 -4.02 -19.98 19.46
C GLN A 126 -3.30 -18.69 19.05
N LEU A 127 -3.62 -18.10 17.90
CA LEU A 127 -3.05 -16.82 17.45
C LEU A 127 -3.49 -15.65 18.33
N ASP A 128 -4.63 -15.78 19.02
CA ASP A 128 -5.09 -14.78 19.98
C ASP A 128 -4.08 -14.55 21.12
N ALA A 129 -3.26 -15.57 21.42
CA ALA A 129 -2.20 -15.45 22.43
C ALA A 129 -1.05 -14.54 22.00
N LEU A 130 -0.94 -14.22 20.70
CA LEU A 130 0.05 -13.28 20.17
C LEU A 130 -0.42 -11.82 20.25
N ALA A 131 -1.71 -11.57 20.51
CA ALA A 131 -2.27 -10.22 20.63
C ALA A 131 -1.71 -9.49 21.88
N PRO A 132 -1.66 -8.13 21.88
CA PRO A 132 -2.22 -7.23 20.87
C PRO A 132 -1.29 -7.01 19.67
N PHE A 133 -1.87 -6.98 18.47
CA PHE A 133 -1.14 -6.63 17.25
C PHE A 133 -1.07 -5.12 17.07
N GLY A 134 -0.02 -4.64 16.37
CA GLY A 134 0.22 -3.22 16.14
C GLY A 134 1.36 -2.97 15.15
N GLN A 135 1.89 -1.77 15.11
CA GLN A 135 2.83 -1.31 14.09
C GLN A 135 4.13 -2.15 14.03
N GLU A 136 4.72 -2.51 15.17
CA GLU A 136 5.96 -3.30 15.26
C GLU A 136 5.68 -4.79 15.53
N HIS A 137 4.42 -5.15 15.65
CA HIS A 137 3.95 -6.52 15.87
C HIS A 137 2.68 -6.75 15.04
N PRO A 138 2.79 -6.84 13.70
CA PRO A 138 1.65 -6.97 12.81
C PRO A 138 0.96 -8.34 12.96
N VAL A 139 -0.27 -8.43 12.47
CA VAL A 139 -0.95 -9.71 12.32
C VAL A 139 -0.12 -10.62 11.41
N PRO A 140 0.12 -11.88 11.78
CA PRO A 140 0.90 -12.79 10.95
C PRO A 140 0.25 -13.03 9.58
N VAL A 141 1.09 -12.98 8.53
CA VAL A 141 0.70 -13.28 7.16
C VAL A 141 1.20 -14.67 6.77
N TYR A 142 0.29 -15.51 6.35
CA TYR A 142 0.56 -16.88 5.94
C TYR A 142 0.55 -17.01 4.42
N LEU A 143 1.34 -17.96 3.89
CA LEU A 143 1.36 -18.34 2.48
C LEU A 143 0.87 -19.77 2.33
N ALA A 144 -0.23 -19.99 1.61
CA ALA A 144 -0.58 -21.29 1.08
C ALA A 144 -0.16 -21.36 -0.39
N ARG A 145 0.58 -22.42 -0.74
CA ARG A 145 1.05 -22.64 -2.11
C ARG A 145 0.13 -23.61 -2.85
N ASP A 146 0.10 -23.46 -4.16
CA ASP A 146 -0.55 -24.40 -5.07
C ASP A 146 -2.03 -24.66 -4.71
N VAL A 147 -2.76 -23.59 -4.35
CA VAL A 147 -4.19 -23.64 -4.02
C VAL A 147 -5.05 -23.21 -5.19
N THR A 148 -6.21 -23.81 -5.32
CA THR A 148 -7.21 -23.47 -6.33
C THR A 148 -8.24 -22.50 -5.74
N LEU A 149 -8.62 -21.47 -6.52
CA LEU A 149 -9.69 -20.57 -6.18
C LEU A 149 -11.04 -21.18 -6.61
N LEU A 150 -11.95 -21.35 -5.67
CA LEU A 150 -13.29 -21.86 -5.90
C LEU A 150 -14.34 -20.81 -5.48
N HIS A 151 -15.55 -20.88 -6.05
CA HIS A 151 -16.68 -20.03 -5.68
C HIS A 151 -16.41 -18.54 -5.74
N CYS A 152 -15.58 -18.10 -6.68
CA CYS A 152 -15.16 -16.71 -6.86
C CYS A 152 -16.35 -15.80 -7.17
N ARG A 153 -16.50 -14.71 -6.42
CA ARG A 153 -17.55 -13.73 -6.63
C ARG A 153 -17.16 -12.33 -6.15
N ALA A 154 -17.69 -11.32 -6.83
CA ALA A 154 -17.62 -9.94 -6.35
C ALA A 154 -18.72 -9.69 -5.32
N VAL A 155 -18.35 -9.16 -4.14
CA VAL A 155 -19.25 -8.90 -3.01
C VAL A 155 -19.13 -7.46 -2.52
N GLY A 156 -20.02 -7.05 -1.61
CA GLY A 156 -20.15 -5.68 -1.13
C GLY A 156 -21.07 -4.83 -1.98
N ALA A 157 -21.53 -3.69 -1.44
CA ALA A 157 -22.48 -2.79 -2.11
C ALA A 157 -21.95 -2.27 -3.46
N GLU A 158 -20.66 -1.98 -3.53
CA GLU A 158 -19.98 -1.49 -4.74
C GLU A 158 -19.33 -2.62 -5.56
N ARG A 159 -19.49 -3.89 -5.15
CA ARG A 159 -18.86 -5.05 -5.76
C ARG A 159 -17.34 -4.93 -5.92
N ASN A 160 -16.69 -4.27 -4.97
CA ASN A 160 -15.26 -4.01 -4.95
C ASN A 160 -14.49 -4.92 -3.96
N HIS A 161 -15.15 -5.95 -3.41
CA HIS A 161 -14.51 -7.00 -2.62
C HIS A 161 -14.60 -8.32 -3.39
N PHE A 162 -13.58 -9.15 -3.24
CA PHE A 162 -13.51 -10.46 -3.86
C PHE A 162 -13.65 -11.54 -2.80
N SER A 163 -14.67 -12.39 -2.91
CA SER A 163 -14.88 -13.54 -2.05
C SER A 163 -14.59 -14.81 -2.84
N CYS A 164 -13.87 -15.73 -2.23
CA CYS A 164 -13.54 -17.02 -2.81
C CYS A 164 -13.43 -18.10 -1.73
N SER A 165 -13.17 -19.31 -2.16
CA SER A 165 -12.68 -20.39 -1.30
C SER A 165 -11.33 -20.85 -1.83
N LEU A 166 -10.35 -21.01 -0.93
CA LEU A 166 -9.05 -21.58 -1.22
C LEU A 166 -9.14 -23.09 -0.99
N SER A 167 -8.72 -23.90 -1.95
CA SER A 167 -8.75 -25.36 -1.86
C SER A 167 -7.41 -25.99 -2.24
N ASN A 168 -6.95 -26.98 -1.46
CA ASN A 168 -5.83 -27.85 -1.80
C ASN A 168 -6.30 -29.23 -2.28
N GLY A 169 -7.59 -29.40 -2.61
CA GLY A 169 -8.21 -30.66 -3.02
C GLY A 169 -8.69 -31.53 -1.86
N ARG A 170 -8.30 -31.24 -0.60
CA ARG A 170 -8.74 -31.93 0.61
C ARG A 170 -9.52 -31.02 1.54
N THR A 171 -8.95 -29.86 1.80
CA THR A 171 -9.52 -28.83 2.68
C THR A 171 -9.87 -27.60 1.86
N THR A 172 -10.99 -26.96 2.24
CA THR A 172 -11.46 -25.73 1.63
C THR A 172 -11.68 -24.69 2.73
N VAL A 173 -11.09 -23.51 2.58
CA VAL A 173 -11.16 -22.40 3.52
C VAL A 173 -11.75 -21.18 2.80
N ALA A 174 -12.74 -20.52 3.42
CA ALA A 174 -13.31 -19.30 2.90
C ALA A 174 -12.30 -18.14 2.99
N GLY A 175 -12.31 -17.27 2.00
CA GLY A 175 -11.45 -16.09 1.94
C GLY A 175 -12.19 -14.88 1.38
N ILE A 176 -11.76 -13.71 1.82
CA ILE A 176 -12.21 -12.43 1.30
C ILE A 176 -11.03 -11.49 1.10
N MET A 177 -11.00 -10.80 -0.03
CA MET A 177 -10.08 -9.70 -0.30
C MET A 177 -10.87 -8.41 -0.40
N PHE A 178 -10.61 -7.48 0.52
CA PHE A 178 -11.27 -6.18 0.53
C PHE A 178 -10.60 -5.23 -0.47
N HIS A 179 -11.40 -4.33 -1.07
CA HIS A 179 -10.95 -3.30 -2.02
C HIS A 179 -10.07 -3.82 -3.16
N CYS A 180 -10.51 -4.90 -3.78
CA CYS A 180 -9.81 -5.55 -4.89
C CYS A 180 -9.98 -4.74 -6.18
N ASN A 181 -8.88 -4.28 -6.75
CA ASN A 181 -8.89 -3.45 -7.96
C ASN A 181 -9.08 -4.26 -9.25
N ASP A 182 -8.73 -5.55 -9.26
CA ASP A 182 -8.78 -6.40 -10.46
C ASP A 182 -9.56 -7.70 -10.24
N ILE A 183 -10.79 -7.54 -9.77
CA ILE A 183 -11.71 -8.68 -9.52
C ILE A 183 -11.92 -9.52 -10.77
N LYS A 184 -11.97 -8.91 -11.97
CA LYS A 184 -12.23 -9.63 -13.21
C LYS A 184 -11.10 -10.59 -13.56
N ALA A 185 -9.85 -10.20 -13.35
CA ALA A 185 -8.70 -11.09 -13.56
C ALA A 185 -8.77 -12.28 -12.60
N LEU A 186 -9.07 -12.05 -11.32
CA LEU A 186 -9.20 -13.10 -10.31
C LEU A 186 -10.37 -14.05 -10.58
N MET A 187 -11.52 -13.53 -11.05
CA MET A 187 -12.69 -14.35 -11.37
C MET A 187 -12.49 -15.27 -12.58
N ASN A 188 -11.60 -14.90 -13.49
CA ASN A 188 -11.29 -15.68 -14.70
C ASN A 188 -10.06 -16.58 -14.52
N THR A 189 -9.56 -16.71 -13.30
CA THR A 189 -8.37 -17.53 -13.02
C THR A 189 -8.81 -18.97 -12.74
N ASP A 190 -8.60 -19.86 -13.71
CA ASP A 190 -8.70 -21.33 -13.53
C ASP A 190 -7.35 -21.92 -13.05
N SER A 191 -6.43 -21.07 -12.65
CA SER A 191 -5.05 -21.45 -12.34
C SER A 191 -4.87 -21.75 -10.86
N VAL A 192 -3.97 -22.66 -10.59
CA VAL A 192 -3.39 -22.84 -9.25
C VAL A 192 -2.60 -21.59 -8.89
N VAL A 193 -2.84 -21.06 -7.70
CA VAL A 193 -2.25 -19.80 -7.22
C VAL A 193 -1.52 -20.00 -5.88
N ASN A 194 -0.62 -19.08 -5.57
CA ASN A 194 -0.08 -18.93 -4.24
C ASN A 194 -0.86 -17.80 -3.55
N ALA A 195 -1.46 -18.10 -2.40
CA ALA A 195 -2.27 -17.16 -1.65
C ALA A 195 -1.55 -16.70 -0.37
N ALA A 196 -1.33 -15.38 -0.24
CA ALA A 196 -0.90 -14.76 1.00
C ALA A 196 -2.11 -14.18 1.71
N PHE A 197 -2.28 -14.47 3.02
CA PHE A 197 -3.47 -14.09 3.78
C PHE A 197 -3.21 -14.00 5.28
N GLU A 198 -4.03 -13.21 5.96
CA GLU A 198 -4.23 -13.25 7.40
C GLU A 198 -5.39 -14.19 7.72
N VAL A 199 -5.39 -14.80 8.92
CA VAL A 199 -6.47 -15.69 9.37
C VAL A 199 -7.22 -15.08 10.53
N GLN A 200 -8.55 -15.27 10.53
CA GLN A 200 -9.42 -14.92 11.64
C GLN A 200 -10.56 -15.91 11.76
N ILE A 201 -11.16 -16.01 12.93
CA ILE A 201 -12.38 -16.77 13.18
C ILE A 201 -13.56 -15.82 13.02
N ASP A 202 -14.54 -16.20 12.16
CA ASP A 202 -15.82 -15.49 12.01
C ASP A 202 -16.78 -15.84 13.12
#